data_c2e1d2821c3f57ab5e4c7bbb00a8dca8
#
_entry.id   c2e1d2821c3f57ab5e4c7bbb00a8dca8
#
_cell.length_a   1.000
_cell.length_b   1.000
_cell.length_c   1.000
_cell.angle_alpha   90.00
_cell.angle_beta   90.00
_cell.angle_gamma   90.00
#
_symmetry.space_group_name_H-M   'P 1'
#
loop_
_entity.id
_entity.type
_entity.pdbx_description
1 polymer ?
#
loop_
_entity_poly.entity_id
_entity_poly.type
_entity_poly.pdbx_seq_one_letter_code
_entity_poly.pdbx_strand_id
1 'polypeptide(L)'
;MEPLLWTLLILGMMAAVVIFFRSLVRRPRGISDVDPVGVRTVATFRGDSPEFFAQDQDGPLVGIQLFHALCDGLARAGVEIARRGTLQNAQRAECVVGRERFALVLEWIEGLWVAGVEWVPTTRAEIRHLALTQEVFAPRDSLALRSLLATLDGWLKSQPLLSNVRWHRKEKWIAEDLSDAGGQPLTM
;
A
#
# COMPACT_ATOMS: atom_id res chain seq x y z
N MET A 1 0.12 -30.13 -48.71
CA MET A 1 0.50 -30.44 -47.31
C MET A 1 1.19 -29.26 -46.60
N GLU A 2 1.89 -28.38 -47.27
CA GLU A 2 2.59 -27.25 -46.66
C GLU A 2 1.71 -26.21 -45.86
N PRO A 3 0.54 -25.76 -46.35
CA PRO A 3 -0.22 -24.73 -45.64
C PRO A 3 -0.75 -25.18 -44.28
N LEU A 4 -1.04 -26.46 -44.13
CA LEU A 4 -1.54 -27.03 -42.88
C LEU A 4 -0.46 -27.08 -41.80
N LEU A 5 0.77 -27.33 -42.16
CA LEU A 5 1.94 -27.34 -41.28
C LEU A 5 2.24 -25.94 -40.75
N TRP A 6 2.18 -24.92 -41.58
CA TRP A 6 2.38 -23.53 -41.19
C TRP A 6 1.28 -23.03 -40.25
N THR A 7 0.02 -23.43 -40.51
CA THR A 7 -1.12 -23.08 -39.65
C THR A 7 -0.96 -23.68 -38.24
N LEU A 8 -0.55 -24.95 -38.15
CA LEU A 8 -0.30 -25.61 -36.87
C LEU A 8 0.88 -24.98 -36.10
N LEU A 9 1.92 -24.57 -36.79
CA LEU A 9 3.10 -23.95 -36.21
C LEU A 9 2.76 -22.56 -35.62
N ILE A 10 1.97 -21.77 -36.36
CA ILE A 10 1.49 -20.44 -35.88
C ILE A 10 0.56 -20.63 -34.68
N LEU A 11 -0.37 -21.57 -34.71
CA LEU A 11 -1.26 -21.85 -33.59
C LEU A 11 -0.49 -22.31 -32.34
N GLY A 12 0.52 -23.18 -32.51
CA GLY A 12 1.40 -23.62 -31.46
C GLY A 12 2.20 -22.49 -30.84
N MET A 13 2.73 -21.60 -31.68
CA MET A 13 3.48 -20.41 -31.22
C MET A 13 2.57 -19.41 -30.48
N MET A 14 1.36 -19.17 -30.97
CA MET A 14 0.38 -18.33 -30.27
C MET A 14 -0.02 -18.93 -28.92
N ALA A 15 -0.27 -20.24 -28.85
CA ALA A 15 -0.57 -20.92 -27.60
C ALA A 15 0.59 -20.82 -26.60
N ALA A 16 1.84 -21.02 -27.07
CA ALA A 16 3.02 -20.87 -26.23
C ALA A 16 3.18 -19.43 -25.69
N VAL A 17 2.95 -18.43 -26.53
CA VAL A 17 2.96 -17.00 -26.13
C VAL A 17 1.89 -16.73 -25.07
N VAL A 18 0.66 -17.21 -25.27
CA VAL A 18 -0.43 -17.03 -24.31
C VAL A 18 -0.13 -17.71 -22.98
N ILE A 19 0.40 -18.94 -23.01
CA ILE A 19 0.81 -19.68 -21.80
C ILE A 19 1.95 -18.93 -21.09
N PHE A 20 2.94 -18.45 -21.85
CA PHE A 20 4.05 -17.66 -21.30
C PHE A 20 3.56 -16.38 -20.62
N PHE A 21 2.70 -15.57 -21.27
CA PHE A 21 2.12 -14.39 -20.67
C PHE A 21 1.27 -14.71 -19.42
N ARG A 22 0.43 -15.74 -19.48
CA ARG A 22 -0.33 -16.20 -18.30
C ARG A 22 0.58 -16.63 -17.14
N SER A 23 1.72 -17.24 -17.41
CA SER A 23 2.68 -17.64 -16.38
C SER A 23 3.40 -16.42 -15.75
N LEU A 24 3.67 -15.38 -16.55
CA LEU A 24 4.28 -14.13 -16.09
C LEU A 24 3.35 -13.31 -15.20
N VAL A 25 2.06 -13.26 -15.55
CA VAL A 25 1.03 -12.48 -14.83
C VAL A 25 0.41 -13.29 -13.70
N ARG A 26 0.77 -14.56 -13.52
CA ARG A 26 0.20 -15.39 -12.47
C ARG A 26 0.52 -14.78 -11.09
N ARG A 27 -0.54 -14.50 -10.33
CA ARG A 27 -0.44 -13.95 -8.96
C ARG A 27 0.41 -14.89 -8.08
N PRO A 28 1.46 -14.38 -7.41
CA PRO A 28 2.24 -15.18 -6.49
C PRO A 28 1.37 -15.71 -5.34
N ARG A 29 1.73 -16.89 -4.80
CA ARG A 29 0.95 -17.50 -3.72
C ARG A 29 0.98 -16.65 -2.45
N GLY A 30 -0.17 -16.53 -1.79
CA GLY A 30 -0.30 -15.85 -0.51
C GLY A 30 -0.37 -14.32 -0.58
N ILE A 31 -0.54 -13.75 -1.79
CA ILE A 31 -0.84 -12.34 -1.98
C ILE A 31 -2.35 -12.19 -2.17
N SER A 32 -2.94 -11.23 -1.48
CA SER A 32 -4.36 -10.88 -1.51
C SER A 32 -4.54 -9.40 -1.82
N ASP A 33 -5.60 -9.06 -2.51
CA ASP A 33 -6.10 -7.70 -2.70
C ASP A 33 -7.12 -7.28 -1.62
N VAL A 34 -7.43 -8.20 -0.73
CA VAL A 34 -8.36 -8.04 0.38
C VAL A 34 -7.60 -8.04 1.69
N ASP A 35 -7.88 -7.10 2.55
CA ASP A 35 -7.30 -7.04 3.89
C ASP A 35 -7.58 -8.30 4.70
N PRO A 36 -6.65 -8.72 5.56
CA PRO A 36 -6.87 -9.82 6.48
C PRO A 36 -8.13 -9.62 7.34
N VAL A 37 -8.75 -10.71 7.75
CA VAL A 37 -9.94 -10.66 8.61
C VAL A 37 -9.61 -9.90 9.91
N GLY A 38 -10.48 -8.94 10.25
CA GLY A 38 -10.29 -8.12 11.44
C GLY A 38 -9.18 -7.07 11.32
N VAL A 39 -8.70 -6.78 10.10
CA VAL A 39 -7.67 -5.77 9.83
C VAL A 39 -8.19 -4.74 8.84
N ARG A 40 -7.84 -3.47 9.05
CA ARG A 40 -8.04 -2.35 8.15
C ARG A 40 -6.71 -1.66 7.94
N THR A 41 -6.30 -1.52 6.69
CA THR A 41 -4.95 -1.02 6.36
C THR A 41 -4.94 0.40 5.83
N VAL A 42 -6.10 1.02 5.64
CA VAL A 42 -6.23 2.40 5.15
C VAL A 42 -6.84 3.28 6.23
N ALA A 43 -6.13 4.32 6.63
CA ALA A 43 -6.64 5.37 7.52
C ALA A 43 -6.96 6.63 6.74
N THR A 44 -8.11 7.24 7.01
CA THR A 44 -8.46 8.58 6.55
C THR A 44 -8.53 9.52 7.75
N PHE A 45 -8.12 10.78 7.58
CA PHE A 45 -8.17 11.78 8.63
C PHE A 45 -8.14 13.19 8.07
N ARG A 46 -8.49 14.18 8.90
CA ARG A 46 -8.38 15.61 8.57
C ARG A 46 -7.18 16.22 9.29
N GLY A 47 -6.55 17.17 8.66
CA GLY A 47 -5.50 17.99 9.22
C GLY A 47 -5.33 19.22 8.34
N ASP A 48 -5.69 20.39 8.87
CA ASP A 48 -5.81 21.63 8.12
C ASP A 48 -4.65 22.61 8.43
N SER A 49 -3.58 22.12 9.07
CA SER A 49 -2.41 22.96 9.34
C SER A 49 -1.75 23.41 8.03
N PRO A 50 -1.47 24.71 7.84
CA PRO A 50 -0.79 25.20 6.64
C PRO A 50 0.55 24.50 6.37
N GLU A 51 1.23 24.03 7.41
CA GLU A 51 2.49 23.29 7.30
C GLU A 51 2.34 21.98 6.51
N PHE A 52 1.16 21.34 6.58
CA PHE A 52 0.90 20.09 5.86
C PHE A 52 0.79 20.30 4.36
N PHE A 53 0.48 21.54 3.94
CA PHE A 53 0.30 21.92 2.53
C PHE A 53 1.51 22.69 1.98
N ALA A 54 2.54 22.90 2.79
CA ALA A 54 3.78 23.49 2.30
C ALA A 54 4.40 22.54 1.27
N GLN A 55 4.66 23.08 0.07
CA GLN A 55 5.34 22.35 -0.99
C GLN A 55 6.84 22.31 -0.68
N ASP A 56 7.46 21.18 -0.93
CA ASP A 56 8.92 21.09 -0.95
C ASP A 56 9.47 21.89 -2.13
N GLN A 57 10.67 22.47 -1.99
CA GLN A 57 11.30 23.28 -3.04
C GLN A 57 11.53 22.51 -4.34
N ASP A 58 11.57 21.18 -4.27
CA ASP A 58 11.88 20.29 -5.39
C ASP A 58 10.68 19.50 -5.95
N GLY A 59 9.42 19.74 -5.51
CA GLY A 59 8.32 18.92 -5.99
C GLY A 59 6.89 19.46 -5.76
N PRO A 60 5.95 18.99 -6.57
CA PRO A 60 4.53 19.38 -6.48
C PRO A 60 3.77 18.71 -5.32
N LEU A 61 4.41 17.81 -4.55
CA LEU A 61 3.72 17.00 -3.56
C LEU A 61 3.54 17.74 -2.24
N VAL A 62 2.31 17.79 -1.77
CA VAL A 62 1.95 18.24 -0.43
C VAL A 62 2.19 17.14 0.62
N GLY A 63 2.29 17.52 1.89
CA GLY A 63 2.32 16.58 2.99
C GLY A 63 3.70 16.08 3.40
N ILE A 64 4.78 16.61 2.86
CA ILE A 64 6.15 16.16 3.18
C ILE A 64 6.45 16.33 4.68
N GLN A 65 6.04 17.43 5.30
CA GLN A 65 6.26 17.68 6.73
C GLN A 65 5.43 16.75 7.60
N LEU A 66 4.14 16.55 7.27
CA LEU A 66 3.29 15.59 7.95
C LEU A 66 3.85 14.17 7.84
N PHE A 67 4.33 13.81 6.64
CA PHE A 67 4.93 12.49 6.41
C PHE A 67 6.23 12.28 7.19
N HIS A 68 7.08 13.30 7.28
CA HIS A 68 8.29 13.23 8.10
C HIS A 68 7.93 13.09 9.57
N ALA A 69 6.99 13.90 10.09
CA ALA A 69 6.53 13.80 11.47
C ALA A 69 5.95 12.40 11.78
N LEU A 70 5.18 11.83 10.84
CA LEU A 70 4.65 10.48 10.94
C LEU A 70 5.77 9.42 11.01
N CYS A 71 6.72 9.46 10.07
CA CYS A 71 7.85 8.54 10.06
C CYS A 71 8.69 8.64 11.35
N ASP A 72 8.95 9.86 11.82
CA ASP A 72 9.72 10.09 13.05
C ASP A 72 8.95 9.65 14.30
N GLY A 73 7.61 9.79 14.29
CA GLY A 73 6.74 9.27 15.34
C GLY A 73 6.79 7.75 15.43
N LEU A 74 6.67 7.08 14.29
CA LEU A 74 6.79 5.62 14.20
C LEU A 74 8.20 5.14 14.62
N ALA A 75 9.25 5.85 14.21
CA ALA A 75 10.62 5.51 14.59
C ALA A 75 10.82 5.60 16.10
N ARG A 76 10.29 6.64 16.76
CA ARG A 76 10.31 6.75 18.23
C ARG A 76 9.55 5.62 18.94
N ALA A 77 8.56 5.05 18.29
CA ALA A 77 7.81 3.90 18.79
C ALA A 77 8.45 2.54 18.43
N GLY A 78 9.67 2.54 17.87
CA GLY A 78 10.43 1.31 17.60
C GLY A 78 10.24 0.72 16.21
N VAL A 79 9.56 1.41 15.30
CA VAL A 79 9.47 0.99 13.89
C VAL A 79 10.71 1.49 13.15
N GLU A 80 11.46 0.59 12.51
CA GLU A 80 12.58 1.00 11.67
C GLU A 80 12.08 1.58 10.34
N ILE A 81 12.52 2.79 10.00
CA ILE A 81 12.24 3.43 8.71
C ILE A 81 13.45 3.24 7.80
N ALA A 82 13.41 2.22 6.96
CA ALA A 82 14.53 1.82 6.11
C ALA A 82 14.74 2.75 4.91
N ARG A 83 13.67 3.28 4.34
CA ARG A 83 13.71 4.14 3.15
C ARG A 83 12.53 5.10 3.11
N ARG A 84 12.79 6.35 2.71
CA ARG A 84 11.75 7.35 2.40
C ARG A 84 11.87 7.76 0.92
N GLY A 85 10.76 8.12 0.31
CA GLY A 85 10.73 8.61 -1.07
C GLY A 85 9.32 9.00 -1.49
N THR A 86 9.20 9.33 -2.76
CA THR A 86 7.93 9.69 -3.39
C THR A 86 7.53 8.64 -4.41
N LEU A 87 6.24 8.43 -4.59
CA LEU A 87 5.67 7.56 -5.61
C LEU A 87 4.50 8.30 -6.26
N GLN A 88 4.66 8.75 -7.50
CA GLN A 88 3.63 9.54 -8.20
C GLN A 88 3.15 10.73 -7.33
N ASN A 89 1.94 10.67 -6.79
CA ASN A 89 1.31 11.74 -6.00
C ASN A 89 1.35 11.47 -4.48
N ALA A 90 2.12 10.48 -4.03
CA ALA A 90 2.14 10.05 -2.63
C ALA A 90 3.55 10.09 -2.04
N GLN A 91 3.63 10.34 -0.74
CA GLN A 91 4.83 10.09 0.06
C GLN A 91 4.87 8.62 0.44
N ARG A 92 6.04 7.99 0.40
CA ARG A 92 6.18 6.57 0.70
C ARG A 92 7.39 6.29 1.58
N ALA A 93 7.20 5.46 2.61
CA ALA A 93 8.29 4.93 3.42
C ALA A 93 8.25 3.40 3.46
N GLU A 94 9.41 2.77 3.52
CA GLU A 94 9.55 1.36 3.85
C GLU A 94 9.76 1.23 5.35
N CYS A 95 8.82 0.57 6.03
CA CYS A 95 8.81 0.30 7.47
C CYS A 95 9.20 -1.15 7.72
N VAL A 96 10.08 -1.38 8.70
CA VAL A 96 10.48 -2.73 9.12
C VAL A 96 10.05 -2.93 10.57
N VAL A 97 9.30 -4.00 10.81
CA VAL A 97 8.87 -4.44 12.15
C VAL A 97 9.30 -5.89 12.33
N GLY A 98 10.27 -6.11 13.18
CA GLY A 98 10.90 -7.42 13.32
C GLY A 98 11.63 -7.85 12.04
N ARG A 99 11.06 -8.82 11.32
CA ARG A 99 11.63 -9.31 10.04
C ARG A 99 10.76 -8.99 8.84
N GLU A 100 9.65 -8.30 9.06
CA GLU A 100 8.67 -7.99 8.02
C GLU A 100 8.81 -6.57 7.54
N ARG A 101 8.51 -6.36 6.26
CA ARG A 101 8.58 -5.08 5.58
C ARG A 101 7.21 -4.66 5.09
N PHE A 102 6.89 -3.39 5.31
CA PHE A 102 5.65 -2.77 4.89
C PHE A 102 5.95 -1.45 4.21
N ALA A 103 5.10 -1.04 3.28
CA ALA A 103 5.12 0.31 2.76
C ALA A 103 4.05 1.13 3.48
N LEU A 104 4.47 2.24 4.05
CA LEU A 104 3.58 3.29 4.53
C LEU A 104 3.46 4.32 3.41
N VAL A 105 2.25 4.62 3.00
CA VAL A 105 1.93 5.60 1.95
C VAL A 105 1.09 6.70 2.57
N LEU A 106 1.39 7.96 2.26
CA LEU A 106 0.58 9.11 2.65
C LEU A 106 0.24 9.93 1.40
N GLU A 107 -1.03 10.20 1.22
CA GLU A 107 -1.57 10.93 0.08
C GLU A 107 -2.65 11.91 0.51
N TRP A 108 -2.83 12.98 -0.27
CA TRP A 108 -3.95 13.92 -0.12
C TRP A 108 -4.95 13.69 -1.24
N ILE A 109 -6.17 13.27 -0.89
CA ILE A 109 -7.23 12.94 -1.82
C ILE A 109 -8.52 13.66 -1.39
N GLU A 110 -9.07 14.50 -2.26
CA GLU A 110 -10.41 15.12 -2.12
C GLU A 110 -10.69 15.74 -0.73
N GLY A 111 -9.71 16.40 -0.15
CA GLY A 111 -9.89 17.06 1.16
C GLY A 111 -9.62 16.17 2.37
N LEU A 112 -9.07 14.99 2.18
CA LEU A 112 -8.69 14.05 3.23
C LEU A 112 -7.23 13.62 3.09
N TRP A 113 -6.56 13.44 4.20
CA TRP A 113 -5.32 12.68 4.25
C TRP A 113 -5.64 11.20 4.29
N VAL A 114 -4.93 10.44 3.48
CA VAL A 114 -5.05 8.99 3.38
C VAL A 114 -3.70 8.37 3.70
N ALA A 115 -3.63 7.60 4.77
CA ALA A 115 -2.44 6.82 5.11
C ALA A 115 -2.74 5.34 4.91
N GLY A 116 -1.97 4.67 4.05
CA GLY A 116 -2.11 3.25 3.75
C GLY A 116 -0.91 2.45 4.21
N VAL A 117 -1.14 1.25 4.73
CA VAL A 117 -0.09 0.25 4.95
C VAL A 117 -0.24 -0.82 3.87
N GLU A 118 0.81 -0.97 3.07
CA GLU A 118 0.78 -1.79 1.86
C GLU A 118 1.78 -2.94 1.95
N TRP A 119 1.56 -3.94 1.11
CA TRP A 119 2.48 -5.02 0.89
C TRP A 119 3.79 -4.55 0.20
N VAL A 120 4.91 -5.11 0.64
CA VAL A 120 6.22 -4.93 -0.01
C VAL A 120 6.67 -6.25 -0.62
N PRO A 121 6.96 -6.29 -1.94
CA PRO A 121 7.45 -7.51 -2.58
C PRO A 121 8.85 -7.88 -2.06
N THR A 122 9.02 -9.13 -1.66
CA THR A 122 10.27 -9.64 -1.09
C THR A 122 10.93 -10.69 -1.98
N THR A 123 10.16 -11.34 -2.86
CA THR A 123 10.67 -12.36 -3.78
C THR A 123 10.75 -11.83 -5.21
N ARG A 124 11.63 -12.45 -6.03
CA ARG A 124 11.74 -12.10 -7.46
C ARG A 124 10.42 -12.26 -8.21
N ALA A 125 9.59 -13.25 -7.84
CA ALA A 125 8.29 -13.46 -8.45
C ALA A 125 7.32 -12.32 -8.12
N GLU A 126 7.29 -11.87 -6.86
CA GLU A 126 6.48 -10.76 -6.39
C GLU A 126 6.92 -9.43 -7.03
N ILE A 127 8.23 -9.15 -7.09
CA ILE A 127 8.76 -7.95 -7.75
C ILE A 127 8.36 -7.94 -9.23
N ARG A 128 8.48 -9.07 -9.93
CA ARG A 128 8.07 -9.19 -11.33
C ARG A 128 6.58 -8.96 -11.51
N HIS A 129 5.77 -9.56 -10.63
CA HIS A 129 4.32 -9.40 -10.68
C HIS A 129 3.93 -7.92 -10.52
N LEU A 130 4.45 -7.24 -9.49
CA LEU A 130 4.20 -5.80 -9.29
C LEU A 130 4.64 -4.96 -10.49
N ALA A 131 5.81 -5.27 -11.09
CA ALA A 131 6.30 -4.54 -12.26
C ALA A 131 5.42 -4.70 -13.50
N LEU A 132 4.75 -5.84 -13.64
CA LEU A 132 3.88 -6.14 -14.79
C LEU A 132 2.43 -5.66 -14.61
N THR A 133 1.90 -5.74 -13.38
CA THR A 133 0.49 -5.46 -13.11
C THR A 133 0.26 -4.10 -12.49
N GLN A 134 1.28 -3.53 -11.83
CA GLN A 134 1.20 -2.33 -10.99
C GLN A 134 0.14 -2.46 -9.88
N GLU A 135 -0.31 -3.69 -9.61
CA GLU A 135 -1.28 -3.95 -8.55
C GLU A 135 -0.62 -3.85 -7.18
N VAL A 136 -1.22 -3.09 -6.29
CA VAL A 136 -0.83 -3.01 -4.88
C VAL A 136 -1.72 -3.95 -4.08
N PHE A 137 -1.10 -4.85 -3.32
CA PHE A 137 -1.82 -5.86 -2.55
C PHE A 137 -1.86 -5.52 -1.07
N ALA A 138 -2.85 -6.07 -0.37
CA ALA A 138 -2.94 -6.02 1.07
C ALA A 138 -1.77 -6.79 1.71
N PRO A 139 -1.20 -6.32 2.82
CA PRO A 139 -0.18 -7.06 3.53
C PRO A 139 -0.75 -8.35 4.12
N ARG A 140 0.13 -9.33 4.34
CA ARG A 140 -0.24 -10.58 4.99
C ARG A 140 -0.54 -10.34 6.48
N ASP A 141 -1.51 -11.08 7.03
CA ASP A 141 -1.77 -11.03 8.47
C ASP A 141 -0.56 -11.52 9.28
N SER A 142 -0.14 -10.68 10.20
CA SER A 142 0.97 -11.00 11.10
C SER A 142 0.93 -10.14 12.36
N LEU A 143 1.62 -10.56 13.39
CA LEU A 143 1.79 -9.75 14.60
C LEU A 143 2.51 -8.43 14.29
N ALA A 144 3.44 -8.44 13.36
CA ALA A 144 4.18 -7.25 12.94
C ALA A 144 3.26 -6.23 12.25
N LEU A 145 2.38 -6.67 11.33
CA LEU A 145 1.36 -5.82 10.72
C LEU A 145 0.44 -5.21 11.78
N ARG A 146 -0.10 -6.05 12.66
CA ARG A 146 -1.02 -5.59 13.72
C ARG A 146 -0.36 -4.59 14.67
N SER A 147 0.91 -4.82 15.02
CA SER A 147 1.71 -3.89 15.82
C SER A 147 1.94 -2.57 15.11
N LEU A 148 2.30 -2.59 13.82
CA LEU A 148 2.48 -1.39 13.02
C LEU A 148 1.20 -0.56 12.94
N LEU A 149 0.07 -1.21 12.66
CA LEU A 149 -1.23 -0.55 12.56
C LEU A 149 -1.67 0.08 13.90
N ALA A 150 -1.48 -0.63 15.01
CA ALA A 150 -1.77 -0.10 16.34
C ALA A 150 -0.90 1.11 16.69
N THR A 151 0.39 1.05 16.34
CA THR A 151 1.34 2.16 16.53
C THR A 151 0.95 3.37 15.68
N LEU A 152 0.59 3.14 14.42
CA LEU A 152 0.14 4.19 13.50
C LEU A 152 -1.16 4.85 14.01
N ASP A 153 -2.13 4.06 14.45
CA ASP A 153 -3.39 4.55 15.03
C ASP A 153 -3.14 5.42 16.27
N GLY A 154 -2.31 4.93 17.18
CA GLY A 154 -1.91 5.67 18.39
C GLY A 154 -1.25 7.00 18.05
N TRP A 155 -0.34 7.00 17.07
CA TRP A 155 0.31 8.24 16.63
C TRP A 155 -0.70 9.21 16.00
N LEU A 156 -1.51 8.77 15.04
CA LEU A 156 -2.51 9.63 14.38
C LEU A 156 -3.45 10.29 15.39
N LYS A 157 -3.93 9.54 16.37
CA LYS A 157 -4.85 10.05 17.41
C LYS A 157 -4.19 10.92 18.46
N SER A 158 -2.87 10.82 18.63
CA SER A 158 -2.12 11.67 19.57
C SER A 158 -1.77 13.04 19.02
N GLN A 159 -1.94 13.27 17.70
CA GLN A 159 -1.59 14.54 17.08
C GLN A 159 -2.72 15.57 17.26
N PRO A 160 -2.48 16.71 17.91
CA PRO A 160 -3.52 17.71 18.17
C PRO A 160 -4.07 18.39 16.91
N LEU A 161 -3.28 18.38 15.83
CA LEU A 161 -3.65 18.98 14.53
C LEU A 161 -4.39 18.00 13.61
N LEU A 162 -4.57 16.75 14.03
CA LEU A 162 -5.28 15.72 13.27
C LEU A 162 -6.63 15.40 13.93
N SER A 163 -7.63 15.13 13.13
CA SER A 163 -8.98 14.80 13.59
C SER A 163 -9.67 13.79 12.69
N ASN A 164 -10.78 13.24 13.17
CA ASN A 164 -11.63 12.33 12.39
C ASN A 164 -10.90 11.11 11.81
N VAL A 165 -9.98 10.53 12.58
CA VAL A 165 -9.27 9.30 12.16
C VAL A 165 -10.27 8.17 12.00
N ARG A 166 -10.36 7.63 10.80
CA ARG A 166 -11.20 6.50 10.43
C ARG A 166 -10.38 5.46 9.71
N TRP A 167 -10.69 4.19 9.94
CA TRP A 167 -10.00 3.06 9.34
C TRP A 167 -10.91 2.30 8.41
N HIS A 168 -10.40 1.93 7.24
CA HIS A 168 -11.11 1.26 6.18
C HIS A 168 -10.35 0.01 5.75
N ARG A 169 -11.07 -1.01 5.30
CA ARG A 169 -10.47 -2.12 4.58
C ARG A 169 -10.06 -1.61 3.19
N LYS A 170 -8.91 -2.06 2.72
CA LYS A 170 -8.37 -1.61 1.44
C LYS A 170 -9.32 -1.81 0.28
N GLU A 171 -9.89 -3.01 0.15
CA GLU A 171 -10.83 -3.34 -0.92
C GLU A 171 -12.13 -2.51 -0.86
N LYS A 172 -12.54 -2.11 0.35
CA LYS A 172 -13.69 -1.24 0.53
C LYS A 172 -13.38 0.20 0.17
N TRP A 173 -12.21 0.69 0.57
CA TRP A 173 -11.73 2.02 0.19
C TRP A 173 -11.61 2.17 -1.32
N ILE A 174 -11.00 1.19 -2.02
CA ILE A 174 -10.86 1.19 -3.48
C ILE A 174 -12.24 1.14 -4.18
N ALA A 175 -13.21 0.46 -3.58
CA ALA A 175 -14.59 0.38 -4.11
C ALA A 175 -15.46 1.58 -3.72
N GLU A 176 -14.89 2.62 -3.06
CA GLU A 176 -15.62 3.78 -2.51
C GLU A 176 -16.76 3.39 -1.53
N ASP A 177 -16.69 2.19 -0.98
CA ASP A 177 -17.64 1.67 0.01
C ASP A 177 -17.13 1.95 1.43
N LEU A 178 -17.60 3.04 2.02
CA LEU A 178 -17.21 3.46 3.37
C LEU A 178 -18.06 2.82 4.49
N SER A 179 -18.88 1.84 4.17
CA SER A 179 -19.80 1.19 5.15
C SER A 179 -19.09 0.46 6.28
N ASP A 180 -17.82 0.05 6.06
CA ASP A 180 -17.01 -0.64 7.05
C ASP A 180 -16.09 0.28 7.87
N ALA A 181 -16.16 1.60 7.63
CA ALA A 181 -15.31 2.57 8.32
C ALA A 181 -15.44 2.45 9.84
N GLY A 182 -14.32 2.32 10.52
CA GLY A 182 -14.26 2.16 11.97
C GLY A 182 -13.27 3.09 12.65
N GLY A 183 -13.41 3.22 13.96
CA GLY A 183 -12.49 4.05 14.76
C GLY A 183 -11.14 3.38 15.05
N GLN A 184 -10.93 2.13 14.65
CA GLN A 184 -9.71 1.36 14.95
C GLN A 184 -9.29 0.50 13.76
N PRO A 185 -7.98 0.25 13.57
CA PRO A 185 -7.46 -0.59 12.49
C PRO A 185 -7.71 -2.08 12.72
N LEU A 186 -7.86 -2.48 13.98
CA LEU A 186 -8.05 -3.88 14.38
C LEU A 186 -9.45 -4.05 14.97
N THR A 187 -10.16 -5.07 14.48
CA THR A 187 -11.44 -5.51 15.05
C THR A 187 -11.27 -6.89 15.69
N MET A 188 -11.90 -7.09 16.83
CA MET A 188 -11.95 -8.39 17.49
C MET A 188 -12.85 -9.36 16.72
#